data_a4b60c7b6c55a7dcbff4e65f563236f0
#
_entry.id   a4b60c7b6c55a7dcbff4e65f563236f0
#
_cell.length_a   1.000
_cell.length_b   1.000
_cell.length_c   1.000
_cell.angle_alpha   90.00
_cell.angle_beta   90.00
_cell.angle_gamma   90.00
#
_symmetry.space_group_name_H-M   'P 1'
#
loop_
_entity.id
_entity.type
_entity.pdbx_description
1 polymer ?
#
loop_
_entity_poly.entity_id
_entity_poly.type
_entity_poly.pdbx_seq_one_letter_code
_entity_poly.pdbx_strand_id
1 'polypeptide(L)'
;ESVDACVASTVQQFGRLDIMVNNAGLEFPAKIMQGDPENWRTMLETNVLGLLVGCQAAVKAMRTCNAEGHIVNISSVSAQRNNTGVYGATKHAVNVISSSLREELEEDTIRVTNVMPGAIATNFARNFDRDFVNQILKMAGMDIEVQAGEHLPHAVLETLQQKTKQLLGNPNDVAKAVIYAVTQPIEVNIADIVVRPPRAMTLPH
;
A
#
# COMPACT_ATOMS: atom_id res chain seq x y z
N GLU A 1 7.67 -12.64 13.34
CA GLU A 1 9.13 -12.71 13.62
C GLU A 1 9.95 -11.86 12.65
N SER A 2 9.71 -11.90 11.33
CA SER A 2 10.53 -11.17 10.35
C SER A 2 10.42 -9.64 10.45
N VAL A 3 9.24 -9.10 10.77
CA VAL A 3 9.02 -7.64 10.93
C VAL A 3 9.70 -7.15 12.21
N ASP A 4 9.53 -7.87 13.33
CA ASP A 4 10.21 -7.53 14.59
C ASP A 4 11.72 -7.56 14.43
N ALA A 5 12.25 -8.57 13.72
CA ALA A 5 13.69 -8.68 13.46
C ALA A 5 14.19 -7.51 12.58
N CYS A 6 13.42 -7.08 11.59
CA CYS A 6 13.75 -5.93 10.74
C CYS A 6 13.82 -4.63 11.57
N VAL A 7 12.81 -4.38 12.41
CA VAL A 7 12.76 -3.20 13.29
C VAL A 7 13.91 -3.24 14.30
N ALA A 8 14.15 -4.39 14.94
CA ALA A 8 15.27 -4.55 15.88
C ALA A 8 16.62 -4.31 15.23
N SER A 9 16.84 -4.85 14.01
CA SER A 9 18.05 -4.62 13.24
C SER A 9 18.25 -3.15 12.88
N THR A 10 17.16 -2.44 12.52
CA THR A 10 17.19 -1.00 12.24
C THR A 10 17.63 -0.21 13.47
N VAL A 11 17.02 -0.47 14.62
CA VAL A 11 17.40 0.19 15.88
C VAL A 11 18.83 -0.16 16.28
N GLN A 12 19.24 -1.40 16.12
CA GLN A 12 20.63 -1.81 16.40
C GLN A 12 21.65 -1.08 15.51
N GLN A 13 21.33 -0.90 14.23
CA GLN A 13 22.26 -0.31 13.26
C GLN A 13 22.29 1.23 13.35
N PHE A 14 21.15 1.87 13.55
CA PHE A 14 21.00 3.34 13.46
C PHE A 14 20.71 4.01 14.81
N GLY A 15 20.52 3.23 15.87
CA GLY A 15 20.24 3.74 17.23
C GLY A 15 18.77 4.12 17.47
N ARG A 16 17.95 4.23 16.42
CA ARG A 16 16.55 4.65 16.51
C ARG A 16 15.70 4.22 15.30
N LEU A 17 14.41 4.31 15.46
CA LEU A 17 13.44 4.21 14.37
C LEU A 17 12.57 5.47 14.37
N ASP A 18 12.55 6.23 13.28
CA ASP A 18 11.76 7.45 13.12
C ASP A 18 10.56 7.27 12.22
N ILE A 19 10.69 6.46 11.17
CA ILE A 19 9.67 6.29 10.15
C ILE A 19 9.46 4.81 9.88
N MET A 20 8.19 4.38 9.93
CA MET A 20 7.73 3.07 9.48
C MET A 20 6.75 3.20 8.34
N VAL A 21 7.03 2.57 7.21
CA VAL A 21 6.10 2.52 6.06
C VAL A 21 5.62 1.09 5.87
N ASN A 22 4.37 0.83 6.26
CA ASN A 22 3.69 -0.44 6.03
C ASN A 22 3.15 -0.47 4.59
N ASN A 23 4.03 -0.81 3.65
CA ASN A 23 3.74 -0.79 2.22
C ASN A 23 3.42 -2.17 1.65
N ALA A 24 3.84 -3.25 2.29
CA ALA A 24 3.59 -4.61 1.81
C ALA A 24 2.10 -4.85 1.59
N GLY A 25 1.76 -5.35 0.42
CA GLY A 25 0.37 -5.62 0.06
C GLY A 25 0.25 -6.36 -1.26
N LEU A 26 -0.83 -7.09 -1.41
CA LEU A 26 -1.15 -7.83 -2.62
C LEU A 26 -2.66 -7.97 -2.81
N GLU A 27 -3.05 -8.29 -4.03
CA GLU A 27 -4.43 -8.55 -4.43
C GLU A 27 -4.48 -9.82 -5.29
N PHE A 28 -5.48 -10.64 -5.04
CA PHE A 28 -5.96 -11.70 -5.93
C PHE A 28 -7.40 -11.38 -6.30
N PRO A 29 -7.65 -10.74 -7.45
CA PRO A 29 -8.99 -10.35 -7.87
C PRO A 29 -9.87 -11.55 -8.09
N ALA A 30 -11.01 -11.60 -7.43
CA ALA A 30 -12.04 -12.62 -7.65
C ALA A 30 -13.38 -12.16 -7.08
N LYS A 31 -14.47 -12.62 -7.70
CA LYS A 31 -15.79 -12.55 -7.06
C LYS A 31 -15.78 -13.44 -5.80
N ILE A 32 -16.50 -13.04 -4.76
CA ILE A 32 -16.54 -13.78 -3.49
C ILE A 32 -16.95 -15.25 -3.71
N MET A 33 -17.93 -15.50 -4.57
CA MET A 33 -18.39 -16.86 -4.84
C MET A 33 -17.44 -17.72 -5.69
N GLN A 34 -16.36 -17.13 -6.24
CA GLN A 34 -15.41 -17.78 -7.14
C GLN A 34 -13.97 -17.72 -6.62
N GLY A 35 -13.76 -17.04 -5.51
CA GLY A 35 -12.42 -16.81 -4.94
C GLY A 35 -11.91 -18.04 -4.20
N ASP A 36 -10.59 -18.17 -4.20
CA ASP A 36 -9.87 -19.20 -3.46
C ASP A 36 -9.63 -18.76 -2.00
N PRO A 37 -10.05 -19.54 -0.98
CA PRO A 37 -9.81 -19.25 0.41
C PRO A 37 -8.32 -19.06 0.78
N GLU A 38 -7.39 -19.72 0.10
CA GLU A 38 -5.95 -19.57 0.36
C GLU A 38 -5.44 -18.20 -0.13
N ASN A 39 -5.98 -17.70 -1.24
CA ASN A 39 -5.73 -16.32 -1.69
C ASN A 39 -6.28 -15.30 -0.70
N TRP A 40 -7.46 -15.55 -0.12
CA TRP A 40 -8.03 -14.67 0.92
C TRP A 40 -7.18 -14.67 2.17
N ARG A 41 -6.72 -15.85 2.62
CA ARG A 41 -5.81 -15.99 3.77
C ARG A 41 -4.54 -15.17 3.53
N THR A 42 -3.92 -15.34 2.38
CA THR A 42 -2.70 -14.61 2.00
C THR A 42 -2.91 -13.09 1.98
N MET A 43 -4.07 -12.62 1.45
CA MET A 43 -4.42 -11.20 1.50
C MET A 43 -4.61 -10.69 2.93
N LEU A 44 -5.31 -11.43 3.79
CA LEU A 44 -5.55 -11.05 5.19
C LEU A 44 -4.24 -11.04 6.00
N GLU A 45 -3.41 -12.06 5.83
CA GLU A 45 -2.11 -12.16 6.50
C GLU A 45 -1.16 -11.03 6.09
N THR A 46 -1.09 -10.72 4.79
CA THR A 46 -0.18 -9.69 4.30
C THR A 46 -0.73 -8.28 4.55
N ASN A 47 -1.96 -8.01 4.08
CA ASN A 47 -2.49 -6.64 4.04
C ASN A 47 -2.98 -6.15 5.42
N VAL A 48 -3.36 -7.07 6.32
CA VAL A 48 -3.95 -6.73 7.62
C VAL A 48 -3.03 -7.13 8.76
N LEU A 49 -2.76 -8.43 8.93
CA LEU A 49 -1.95 -8.91 10.05
C LEU A 49 -0.52 -8.38 9.99
N GLY A 50 0.11 -8.41 8.81
CA GLY A 50 1.47 -7.88 8.60
C GLY A 50 1.56 -6.39 8.94
N LEU A 51 0.55 -5.61 8.56
CA LEU A 51 0.46 -4.18 8.89
C LEU A 51 0.30 -3.97 10.41
N LEU A 52 -0.57 -4.73 11.07
CA LEU A 52 -0.75 -4.65 12.53
C LEU A 52 0.55 -4.93 13.28
N VAL A 53 1.25 -6.01 12.91
CA VAL A 53 2.56 -6.36 13.49
C VAL A 53 3.58 -5.24 13.22
N GLY A 54 3.58 -4.66 12.01
CA GLY A 54 4.44 -3.53 11.66
C GLY A 54 4.16 -2.29 12.51
N CYS A 55 2.90 -1.95 12.70
CA CYS A 55 2.50 -0.83 13.57
C CYS A 55 2.94 -1.08 15.03
N GLN A 56 2.67 -2.27 15.56
CA GLN A 56 3.01 -2.61 16.95
C GLN A 56 4.53 -2.57 17.19
N ALA A 57 5.32 -3.17 16.29
CA ALA A 57 6.78 -3.15 16.38
C ALA A 57 7.35 -1.73 16.29
N ALA A 58 6.81 -0.92 15.37
CA ALA A 58 7.25 0.47 15.20
C ALA A 58 6.95 1.32 16.43
N VAL A 59 5.72 1.29 16.96
CA VAL A 59 5.34 2.06 18.17
C VAL A 59 6.23 1.69 19.35
N LYS A 60 6.47 0.39 19.57
CA LYS A 60 7.35 -0.09 20.64
C LYS A 60 8.78 0.44 20.50
N ALA A 61 9.33 0.39 19.28
CA ALA A 61 10.67 0.90 19.01
C ALA A 61 10.76 2.43 19.18
N MET A 62 9.80 3.17 18.59
CA MET A 62 9.74 4.63 18.65
C MET A 62 9.63 5.13 20.09
N ARG A 63 8.77 4.52 20.93
CA ARG A 63 8.67 4.83 22.36
C ARG A 63 9.98 4.57 23.12
N THR A 64 10.64 3.45 22.81
CA THR A 64 11.94 3.10 23.44
C THR A 64 13.03 4.10 23.10
N CYS A 65 13.02 4.63 21.88
CA CYS A 65 14.02 5.59 21.39
C CYS A 65 13.62 7.05 21.68
N ASN A 66 12.46 7.34 22.28
CA ASN A 66 11.88 8.68 22.40
C ASN A 66 11.85 9.41 21.05
N ALA A 67 11.47 8.73 19.99
CA ALA A 67 11.44 9.29 18.66
C ALA A 67 10.19 10.16 18.44
N GLU A 68 10.33 11.25 17.70
CA GLU A 68 9.22 11.90 17.01
C GLU A 68 8.90 11.05 15.76
N GLY A 69 7.95 10.11 15.94
CA GLY A 69 7.76 9.02 15.01
C GLY A 69 6.66 9.26 13.97
N HIS A 70 6.83 8.69 12.78
CA HIS A 70 5.79 8.65 11.76
C HIS A 70 5.53 7.22 11.28
N ILE A 71 4.27 6.78 11.35
CA ILE A 71 3.81 5.52 10.78
C ILE A 71 2.96 5.85 9.55
N VAL A 72 3.34 5.30 8.39
CA VAL A 72 2.59 5.46 7.15
C VAL A 72 2.04 4.11 6.72
N ASN A 73 0.73 3.99 6.65
CA ASN A 73 0.04 2.80 6.21
C ASN A 73 -0.44 2.98 4.77
N ILE A 74 -0.08 2.05 3.88
CA ILE A 74 -0.51 2.10 2.48
C ILE A 74 -1.81 1.30 2.33
N SER A 75 -2.91 2.04 2.24
CA SER A 75 -4.25 1.53 1.94
C SER A 75 -4.53 1.50 0.44
N SER A 76 -5.72 1.88 0.01
CA SER A 76 -6.14 1.98 -1.39
C SER A 76 -7.41 2.81 -1.51
N VAL A 77 -7.67 3.42 -2.66
CA VAL A 77 -9.00 3.96 -3.00
C VAL A 77 -10.09 2.87 -3.01
N SER A 78 -9.72 1.60 -3.09
CA SER A 78 -10.64 0.47 -2.94
C SER A 78 -11.31 0.43 -1.57
N ALA A 79 -10.66 0.99 -0.53
CA ALA A 79 -11.22 1.17 0.80
C ALA A 79 -12.30 2.27 0.90
N GLN A 80 -12.60 2.96 -0.18
CA GLN A 80 -13.68 3.95 -0.25
C GLN A 80 -14.90 3.44 -1.01
N ARG A 81 -14.91 2.15 -1.41
CA ARG A 81 -15.94 1.52 -2.24
C ARG A 81 -16.43 0.23 -1.60
N ASN A 82 -17.73 -0.07 -1.76
CA ASN A 82 -18.35 -1.26 -1.19
C ASN A 82 -18.36 -2.49 -2.11
N ASN A 83 -17.82 -2.38 -3.32
CA ASN A 83 -17.86 -3.43 -4.35
C ASN A 83 -16.45 -3.85 -4.81
N THR A 84 -15.50 -3.91 -3.91
CA THR A 84 -14.09 -4.21 -4.21
C THR A 84 -13.62 -5.55 -3.63
N GLY A 85 -14.58 -6.46 -3.36
CA GLY A 85 -14.29 -7.82 -2.92
C GLY A 85 -13.49 -7.91 -1.63
N VAL A 86 -12.78 -9.02 -1.47
CA VAL A 86 -11.98 -9.28 -0.26
C VAL A 86 -10.79 -8.32 -0.16
N TYR A 87 -10.16 -7.95 -1.28
CA TYR A 87 -9.10 -6.94 -1.26
C TYR A 87 -9.59 -5.62 -0.66
N GLY A 88 -10.73 -5.10 -1.14
CA GLY A 88 -11.32 -3.89 -0.57
C GLY A 88 -11.61 -4.02 0.92
N ALA A 89 -12.11 -5.17 1.37
CA ALA A 89 -12.32 -5.44 2.79
C ALA A 89 -11.01 -5.34 3.59
N THR A 90 -9.88 -5.89 3.08
CA THR A 90 -8.57 -5.74 3.73
C THR A 90 -8.13 -4.28 3.81
N LYS A 91 -8.40 -3.48 2.78
CA LYS A 91 -8.02 -2.06 2.75
C LYS A 91 -8.97 -1.17 3.58
N HIS A 92 -10.24 -1.53 3.73
CA HIS A 92 -11.12 -0.94 4.75
C HIS A 92 -10.59 -1.21 6.17
N ALA A 93 -10.14 -2.43 6.43
CA ALA A 93 -9.51 -2.77 7.71
C ALA A 93 -8.28 -1.88 7.97
N VAL A 94 -7.42 -1.64 6.98
CA VAL A 94 -6.27 -0.72 7.09
C VAL A 94 -6.72 0.69 7.46
N ASN A 95 -7.80 1.22 6.86
CA ASN A 95 -8.33 2.54 7.21
C ASN A 95 -8.78 2.60 8.67
N VAL A 96 -9.54 1.60 9.12
CA VAL A 96 -10.01 1.50 10.51
C VAL A 96 -8.84 1.37 11.48
N ILE A 97 -7.89 0.48 11.20
CA ILE A 97 -6.67 0.28 12.02
C ILE A 97 -5.89 1.60 12.13
N SER A 98 -5.70 2.30 11.02
CA SER A 98 -4.98 3.58 11.01
C SER A 98 -5.68 4.66 11.86
N SER A 99 -7.01 4.70 11.80
CA SER A 99 -7.81 5.64 12.63
C SER A 99 -7.73 5.29 14.11
N SER A 100 -7.94 4.02 14.47
CA SER A 100 -7.87 3.57 15.86
C SER A 100 -6.48 3.78 16.45
N LEU A 101 -5.42 3.44 15.69
CA LEU A 101 -4.05 3.65 16.14
C LEU A 101 -3.74 5.14 16.35
N ARG A 102 -4.31 6.03 15.54
CA ARG A 102 -4.18 7.48 15.68
C ARG A 102 -4.76 7.97 17.00
N GLU A 103 -5.93 7.45 17.39
CA GLU A 103 -6.59 7.75 18.68
C GLU A 103 -5.77 7.19 19.85
N GLU A 104 -5.27 5.96 19.73
CA GLU A 104 -4.43 5.33 20.77
C GLU A 104 -3.11 6.07 21.02
N LEU A 105 -2.62 6.84 20.04
CA LEU A 105 -1.33 7.56 20.08
C LEU A 105 -1.49 9.08 20.25
N GLU A 106 -2.68 9.57 20.64
CA GLU A 106 -2.91 11.02 20.81
C GLU A 106 -1.94 11.70 21.76
N GLU A 107 -1.56 11.00 22.83
CA GLU A 107 -0.60 11.50 23.85
C GLU A 107 0.87 11.23 23.46
N ASP A 108 1.12 10.46 22.41
CA ASP A 108 2.48 10.16 21.94
C ASP A 108 3.00 11.23 20.96
N THR A 109 4.32 11.29 20.83
CA THR A 109 4.99 12.02 19.74
C THR A 109 5.10 11.15 18.48
N ILE A 110 4.03 10.38 18.16
CA ILE A 110 3.97 9.48 16.99
C ILE A 110 2.73 9.85 16.19
N ARG A 111 2.89 10.04 14.90
CA ARG A 111 1.79 10.36 13.95
C ARG A 111 1.51 9.19 13.01
N VAL A 112 0.25 9.01 12.66
CA VAL A 112 -0.19 7.93 11.78
C VAL A 112 -0.87 8.51 10.54
N THR A 113 -0.28 8.27 9.38
CA THR A 113 -0.83 8.67 8.08
C THR A 113 -1.29 7.45 7.31
N ASN A 114 -2.48 7.54 6.73
CA ASN A 114 -3.02 6.56 5.82
C ASN A 114 -2.94 7.10 4.39
N VAL A 115 -2.17 6.46 3.53
CA VAL A 115 -2.06 6.82 2.11
C VAL A 115 -2.91 5.86 1.28
N MET A 116 -3.78 6.40 0.44
CA MET A 116 -4.72 5.66 -0.40
C MET A 116 -4.40 5.85 -1.89
N PRO A 117 -3.51 5.01 -2.47
CA PRO A 117 -3.25 5.05 -3.90
C PRO A 117 -4.46 4.58 -4.72
N GLY A 118 -4.61 5.15 -5.91
CA GLY A 118 -5.44 4.59 -6.97
C GLY A 118 -4.69 3.55 -7.79
N ALA A 119 -5.06 3.41 -9.07
CA ALA A 119 -4.33 2.53 -9.99
C ALA A 119 -2.95 3.13 -10.30
N ILE A 120 -1.89 2.42 -9.92
CA ILE A 120 -0.49 2.84 -10.06
C ILE A 120 0.26 1.84 -10.93
N ALA A 121 1.12 2.32 -11.83
CA ALA A 121 1.92 1.48 -12.73
C ALA A 121 3.05 0.77 -11.97
N THR A 122 2.73 -0.38 -11.41
CA THR A 122 3.66 -1.23 -10.66
C THR A 122 3.35 -2.71 -10.93
N ASN A 123 4.18 -3.60 -10.43
CA ASN A 123 3.93 -5.04 -10.46
C ASN A 123 2.83 -5.52 -9.48
N PHE A 124 2.02 -4.62 -8.96
CA PHE A 124 0.89 -4.98 -8.08
C PHE A 124 -0.14 -5.87 -8.80
N ALA A 125 -0.34 -5.62 -10.10
CA ALA A 125 -1.27 -6.38 -10.94
C ALA A 125 -0.74 -7.76 -11.39
N ARG A 126 0.40 -8.25 -10.90
CA ARG A 126 0.99 -9.55 -11.31
C ARG A 126 0.09 -10.76 -11.05
N ASN A 127 -0.83 -10.66 -10.09
CA ASN A 127 -1.79 -11.72 -9.76
C ASN A 127 -3.16 -11.51 -10.43
N PHE A 128 -3.30 -10.49 -11.29
CA PHE A 128 -4.53 -10.23 -12.02
C PHE A 128 -4.64 -11.19 -13.19
N ASP A 129 -5.87 -11.29 -13.73
CA ASP A 129 -6.11 -12.05 -14.94
C ASP A 129 -5.17 -11.60 -16.07
N ARG A 130 -4.51 -12.58 -16.71
CA ARG A 130 -3.51 -12.34 -17.75
C ARG A 130 -4.09 -11.57 -18.94
N ASP A 131 -5.30 -11.95 -19.37
CA ASP A 131 -5.91 -11.35 -20.55
C ASP A 131 -6.24 -9.88 -20.28
N PHE A 132 -6.64 -9.56 -19.04
CA PHE A 132 -6.84 -8.19 -18.60
C PHE A 132 -5.53 -7.38 -18.62
N VAL A 133 -4.43 -7.91 -18.09
CA VAL A 133 -3.13 -7.23 -18.10
C VAL A 133 -2.63 -7.02 -19.52
N ASN A 134 -2.70 -8.07 -20.38
CA ASN A 134 -2.32 -8.00 -21.78
C ASN A 134 -3.18 -6.98 -22.55
N GLN A 135 -4.47 -6.88 -22.24
CA GLN A 135 -5.36 -5.88 -22.84
C GLN A 135 -4.90 -4.45 -22.51
N ILE A 136 -4.50 -4.19 -21.27
CA ILE A 136 -3.96 -2.88 -20.85
C ILE A 136 -2.67 -2.56 -21.61
N LEU A 137 -1.74 -3.52 -21.71
CA LEU A 137 -0.50 -3.37 -22.48
C LEU A 137 -0.79 -3.06 -23.95
N LYS A 138 -1.71 -3.80 -24.55
CA LYS A 138 -2.12 -3.60 -25.94
C LYS A 138 -2.80 -2.25 -26.16
N MET A 139 -3.68 -1.81 -25.26
CA MET A 139 -4.26 -0.45 -25.32
C MET A 139 -3.18 0.64 -25.21
N ALA A 140 -2.10 0.40 -24.49
CA ALA A 140 -0.93 1.28 -24.44
C ALA A 140 -0.05 1.17 -25.71
N GLY A 141 -0.43 0.38 -26.72
CA GLY A 141 0.36 0.16 -27.94
C GLY A 141 1.68 -0.57 -27.64
N MET A 142 1.67 -1.51 -26.70
CA MET A 142 2.80 -2.35 -26.32
C MET A 142 2.50 -3.79 -26.72
N ASP A 143 3.29 -4.33 -27.65
CA ASP A 143 3.18 -5.71 -28.14
C ASP A 143 4.04 -6.64 -27.24
N ILE A 144 3.60 -6.79 -26.00
CA ILE A 144 4.24 -7.60 -24.97
C ILE A 144 3.17 -8.50 -24.38
N GLU A 145 3.44 -9.79 -24.29
CA GLU A 145 2.62 -10.75 -23.56
C GLU A 145 3.30 -11.14 -22.26
N VAL A 146 2.53 -11.14 -21.16
CA VAL A 146 3.01 -11.54 -19.83
C VAL A 146 2.34 -12.84 -19.40
N GLN A 147 3.07 -13.62 -18.61
CA GLN A 147 2.54 -14.81 -17.95
C GLN A 147 1.94 -14.45 -16.58
N ALA A 148 1.04 -15.30 -16.07
CA ALA A 148 0.48 -15.10 -14.73
C ALA A 148 1.60 -15.10 -13.66
N GLY A 149 1.59 -14.12 -12.77
CA GLY A 149 2.59 -13.94 -11.73
C GLY A 149 3.91 -13.31 -12.19
N GLU A 150 4.08 -13.04 -13.47
CA GLU A 150 5.31 -12.47 -14.02
C GLU A 150 5.48 -11.00 -13.63
N HIS A 151 6.72 -10.62 -13.34
CA HIS A 151 7.08 -9.24 -13.08
C HIS A 151 7.51 -8.54 -14.37
N LEU A 152 6.82 -7.45 -14.70
CA LEU A 152 7.24 -6.57 -15.77
C LEU A 152 8.55 -5.85 -15.40
N PRO A 153 9.52 -5.74 -16.33
CA PRO A 153 10.69 -4.91 -16.15
C PRO A 153 10.34 -3.45 -15.87
N HIS A 154 11.17 -2.75 -15.09
CA HIS A 154 10.93 -1.35 -14.70
C HIS A 154 10.72 -0.44 -15.91
N ALA A 155 11.53 -0.58 -16.96
CA ALA A 155 11.39 0.21 -18.19
C ALA A 155 10.05 0.01 -18.90
N VAL A 156 9.48 -1.20 -18.81
CA VAL A 156 8.14 -1.50 -19.36
C VAL A 156 7.06 -0.79 -18.53
N LEU A 157 7.16 -0.83 -17.21
CA LEU A 157 6.23 -0.13 -16.31
C LEU A 157 6.31 1.40 -16.50
N GLU A 158 7.49 1.98 -16.67
CA GLU A 158 7.67 3.40 -16.98
C GLU A 158 7.02 3.77 -18.29
N THR A 159 7.26 2.98 -19.34
CA THR A 159 6.66 3.20 -20.67
C THR A 159 5.13 3.10 -20.60
N LEU A 160 4.62 2.09 -19.91
CA LEU A 160 3.19 1.91 -19.67
C LEU A 160 2.59 3.13 -18.98
N GLN A 161 3.22 3.60 -17.89
CA GLN A 161 2.77 4.77 -17.15
C GLN A 161 2.75 6.03 -18.02
N GLN A 162 3.79 6.27 -18.81
CA GLN A 162 3.86 7.44 -19.70
C GLN A 162 2.74 7.45 -20.74
N LYS A 163 2.42 6.27 -21.32
CA LYS A 163 1.36 6.13 -22.32
C LYS A 163 -0.05 6.18 -21.71
N THR A 164 -0.19 5.84 -20.44
CA THR A 164 -1.49 5.73 -19.75
C THR A 164 -1.61 6.65 -18.53
N LYS A 165 -0.84 7.71 -18.44
CA LYS A 165 -0.72 8.61 -17.28
C LYS A 165 -2.04 9.21 -16.76
N GLN A 166 -3.10 9.20 -17.55
CA GLN A 166 -4.43 9.59 -17.08
C GLN A 166 -5.18 8.47 -16.36
N LEU A 167 -4.77 7.21 -16.56
CA LEU A 167 -5.40 6.01 -16.00
C LEU A 167 -4.51 5.32 -14.95
N LEU A 168 -3.19 5.36 -15.15
CA LEU A 168 -2.19 4.80 -14.24
C LEU A 168 -1.29 5.91 -13.70
N GLY A 169 -1.26 6.05 -12.37
CA GLY A 169 -0.39 6.99 -11.67
C GLY A 169 1.07 6.52 -11.64
N ASN A 170 1.96 7.44 -11.35
CA ASN A 170 3.37 7.16 -11.16
C ASN A 170 3.63 6.75 -9.69
N PRO A 171 4.35 5.67 -9.41
CA PRO A 171 4.70 5.29 -8.03
C PRO A 171 5.48 6.38 -7.28
N ASN A 172 6.26 7.20 -7.98
CA ASN A 172 6.94 8.35 -7.39
C ASN A 172 5.98 9.39 -6.79
N ASP A 173 4.76 9.52 -7.31
CA ASP A 173 3.80 10.47 -6.75
C ASP A 173 3.22 9.96 -5.42
N VAL A 174 3.11 8.64 -5.26
CA VAL A 174 2.80 8.02 -3.96
C VAL A 174 3.96 8.23 -2.97
N ALA A 175 5.21 8.02 -3.42
CA ALA A 175 6.40 8.26 -2.60
C ALA A 175 6.50 9.73 -2.15
N LYS A 176 6.21 10.70 -3.03
CA LYS A 176 6.15 12.12 -2.66
C LYS A 176 5.09 12.42 -1.60
N ALA A 177 3.94 11.75 -1.66
CA ALA A 177 2.90 11.91 -0.64
C ALA A 177 3.36 11.35 0.72
N VAL A 178 4.08 10.23 0.73
CA VAL A 178 4.71 9.69 1.94
C VAL A 178 5.72 10.70 2.51
N ILE A 179 6.65 11.19 1.66
CA ILE A 179 7.65 12.20 2.07
C ILE A 179 6.96 13.45 2.63
N TYR A 180 5.93 13.95 1.93
CA TYR A 180 5.16 15.10 2.42
C TYR A 180 4.61 14.85 3.83
N ALA A 181 4.01 13.69 4.10
CA ALA A 181 3.44 13.39 5.41
C ALA A 181 4.50 13.35 6.51
N VAL A 182 5.63 12.65 6.27
CA VAL A 182 6.67 12.43 7.30
C VAL A 182 7.62 13.63 7.49
N THR A 183 7.50 14.65 6.66
CA THR A 183 8.29 15.90 6.80
C THR A 183 7.49 17.05 7.41
N GLN A 184 6.23 16.82 7.81
CA GLN A 184 5.49 17.84 8.55
C GLN A 184 5.98 17.93 9.99
N PRO A 185 5.83 19.10 10.63
CA PRO A 185 6.07 19.22 12.08
C PRO A 185 5.26 18.19 12.87
N ILE A 186 5.81 17.69 13.97
CA ILE A 186 5.17 16.64 14.77
C ILE A 186 3.81 17.08 15.36
N GLU A 187 3.56 18.35 15.46
CA GLU A 187 2.28 18.94 15.89
C GLU A 187 1.19 18.82 14.80
N VAL A 188 1.59 18.48 13.56
CA VAL A 188 0.67 18.32 12.42
C VAL A 188 0.51 16.85 12.11
N ASN A 189 -0.71 16.34 12.25
CA ASN A 189 -1.04 15.00 11.81
C ASN A 189 -1.76 15.02 10.45
N ILE A 190 -1.07 14.58 9.41
CA ILE A 190 -1.69 14.33 8.10
C ILE A 190 -2.40 12.98 8.18
N ALA A 191 -3.70 12.99 8.43
CA ALA A 191 -4.47 11.77 8.69
C ALA A 191 -4.58 10.86 7.46
N ASP A 192 -5.00 11.42 6.33
CA ASP A 192 -5.29 10.66 5.11
C ASP A 192 -4.84 11.43 3.86
N ILE A 193 -4.22 10.72 2.92
CA ILE A 193 -3.83 11.26 1.61
C ILE A 193 -4.33 10.32 0.51
N VAL A 194 -5.08 10.86 -0.45
CA VAL A 194 -5.50 10.12 -1.66
C VAL A 194 -4.62 10.52 -2.83
N VAL A 195 -3.93 9.56 -3.44
CA VAL A 195 -3.07 9.75 -4.61
C VAL A 195 -3.58 8.89 -5.75
N ARG A 196 -4.16 9.49 -6.78
CA ARG A 196 -4.74 8.75 -7.90
C ARG A 196 -4.58 9.49 -9.23
N PRO A 197 -4.58 8.78 -10.36
CA PRO A 197 -4.65 9.42 -11.67
C PRO A 197 -5.98 10.19 -11.83
N PRO A 198 -6.04 11.13 -12.79
CA PRO A 198 -7.24 11.95 -13.03
C PRO A 198 -8.50 11.13 -13.34
N ARG A 199 -8.34 10.01 -14.05
CA ARG A 199 -9.43 9.11 -14.45
C ARG A 199 -9.39 7.84 -13.61
N ALA A 200 -10.57 7.36 -13.21
CA ALA A 200 -10.68 6.06 -12.56
C ALA A 200 -10.55 4.95 -13.60
N MET A 201 -9.71 3.95 -13.29
CA MET A 201 -9.71 2.68 -14.02
C MET A 201 -10.77 1.78 -13.39
N THR A 202 -11.68 1.25 -14.21
CA THR A 202 -12.62 0.22 -13.76
C THR A 202 -11.93 -1.12 -13.90
N LEU A 203 -11.60 -1.74 -12.77
CA LEU A 203 -11.04 -3.09 -12.76
C LEU A 203 -12.18 -4.11 -12.91
N PRO A 204 -11.99 -5.21 -13.67
CA PRO A 204 -12.92 -6.31 -13.68
C PRO A 204 -12.93 -6.99 -12.30
N HIS A 205 -14.10 -7.36 -11.85
CA HIS A 205 -14.34 -8.07 -10.57
C HIS A 205 -14.67 -9.53 -10.86
#